data_e7bd7f710dedc03f98c0af23b65a04d0
#
_entry.id   e7bd7f710dedc03f98c0af23b65a04d0
#
_cell.length_a   1.000
_cell.length_b   1.000
_cell.length_c   1.000
_cell.angle_alpha   90.00
_cell.angle_beta   90.00
_cell.angle_gamma   90.00
#
_symmetry.space_group_name_H-M   'P 1'
#
loop_
_entity.id
_entity.type
_entity.pdbx_description
1 polymer ?
#
loop_
_entity_poly.entity_id
_entity_poly.type
_entity_poly.pdbx_seq_one_letter_code
_entity_poly.pdbx_strand_id
1 'polypeptide(L)'
;VKEDGIIEQEIINRLIEASDNIMAERAVKFGVEIFRQAEKTLLLQVLDQGWKDHLLVLDQLRQSIGLRAYGQKDPLNEYKRESFELFEDMLDKLRKTITSILSNIQIEMEKVSEQENSRVSKNLDSGKKIQRNAICPLCDSGKKYKHCCGRL
;
A
#
# COMPACT_ATOMS: atom_id res chain seq x y z
N VAL A 1 45.22 1.54 22.34
CA VAL A 1 44.15 0.98 21.49
C VAL A 1 43.63 2.14 20.70
N LYS A 2 44.03 2.27 19.41
CA LYS A 2 43.48 3.26 18.49
C LYS A 2 42.07 2.77 18.14
N GLU A 3 41.07 3.51 18.57
CA GLU A 3 39.72 3.38 17.98
C GLU A 3 39.84 3.92 16.56
N ASP A 4 39.92 2.99 15.60
CA ASP A 4 39.75 3.35 14.20
C ASP A 4 38.32 3.85 14.06
N GLY A 5 38.18 5.15 13.85
CA GLY A 5 36.87 5.78 13.65
C GLY A 5 36.19 5.13 12.47
N ILE A 6 35.00 4.56 12.70
CA ILE A 6 34.17 3.99 11.66
C ILE A 6 33.88 5.11 10.66
N ILE A 7 34.27 4.90 9.39
CA ILE A 7 34.06 5.87 8.32
C ILE A 7 32.55 5.99 8.11
N GLU A 8 32.02 7.20 8.01
CA GLU A 8 30.59 7.48 7.80
C GLU A 8 29.99 6.63 6.66
N GLN A 9 30.74 6.46 5.58
CA GLN A 9 30.33 5.62 4.44
C GLN A 9 30.15 4.14 4.82
N GLU A 10 30.94 3.63 5.73
CA GLU A 10 30.79 2.24 6.19
C GLU A 10 29.53 2.04 7.03
N ILE A 11 29.16 3.02 7.84
CA ILE A 11 27.91 3.00 8.59
C ILE A 11 26.72 3.00 7.63
N ILE A 12 26.75 3.88 6.63
CA ILE A 12 25.69 3.95 5.60
C ILE A 12 25.55 2.61 4.87
N ASN A 13 26.67 2.01 4.43
CA ASN A 13 26.64 0.74 3.72
C ASN A 13 26.05 -0.40 4.58
N ARG A 14 26.44 -0.46 5.86
CA ARG A 14 25.87 -1.45 6.81
C ARG A 14 24.37 -1.25 7.04
N LEU A 15 23.91 0.00 7.11
CA LEU A 15 22.48 0.31 7.26
C LEU A 15 21.68 -0.10 6.00
N ILE A 16 22.22 0.18 4.81
CA ILE A 16 21.60 -0.24 3.54
C ILE A 16 21.52 -1.76 3.48
N GLU A 17 22.62 -2.47 3.74
CA GLU A 17 22.64 -3.93 3.71
C GLU A 17 21.65 -4.55 4.72
N ALA A 18 21.58 -4.02 5.94
CA ALA A 18 20.64 -4.47 6.94
C ALA A 18 19.18 -4.23 6.50
N SER A 19 18.91 -3.07 5.88
CA SER A 19 17.59 -2.74 5.35
C SER A 19 17.18 -3.69 4.22
N ASP A 20 18.09 -3.94 3.28
CA ASP A 20 17.85 -4.85 2.14
C ASP A 20 17.56 -6.28 2.61
N ASN A 21 18.32 -6.77 3.60
CA ASN A 21 18.10 -8.08 4.20
C ASN A 21 16.70 -8.19 4.85
N ILE A 22 16.30 -7.18 5.63
CA ILE A 22 14.97 -7.15 6.26
C ILE A 22 13.86 -7.14 5.20
N MET A 23 14.02 -6.38 4.12
CA MET A 23 13.04 -6.34 3.03
C MET A 23 12.96 -7.66 2.27
N ALA A 24 14.12 -8.30 2.02
CA ALA A 24 14.18 -9.62 1.38
C ALA A 24 13.50 -10.70 2.23
N GLU A 25 13.75 -10.74 3.54
CA GLU A 25 13.07 -11.68 4.46
C GLU A 25 11.55 -11.48 4.47
N ARG A 26 11.09 -10.23 4.46
CA ARG A 26 9.65 -9.92 4.38
C ARG A 26 9.04 -10.37 3.06
N ALA A 27 9.71 -10.11 1.94
CA ALA A 27 9.24 -10.55 0.63
C ALA A 27 9.10 -12.08 0.55
N VAL A 28 10.03 -12.82 1.16
CA VAL A 28 9.95 -14.28 1.26
C VAL A 28 8.80 -14.71 2.18
N LYS A 29 8.64 -14.06 3.34
CA LYS A 29 7.60 -14.39 4.33
C LYS A 29 6.17 -14.20 3.80
N PHE A 30 5.93 -13.14 3.07
CA PHE A 30 4.60 -12.79 2.55
C PHE A 30 4.30 -13.35 1.16
N GLY A 31 5.33 -13.86 0.47
CA GLY A 31 5.26 -14.22 -0.93
C GLY A 31 5.59 -13.03 -1.83
N VAL A 32 6.53 -13.22 -2.75
CA VAL A 32 7.12 -12.16 -3.57
C VAL A 32 6.06 -11.39 -4.37
N GLU A 33 5.11 -12.10 -4.98
CA GLU A 33 4.06 -11.49 -5.80
C GLU A 33 3.12 -10.60 -4.97
N ILE A 34 2.69 -11.08 -3.80
CA ILE A 34 1.79 -10.35 -2.90
C ILE A 34 2.51 -9.11 -2.37
N PHE A 35 3.77 -9.25 -1.98
CA PHE A 35 4.56 -8.14 -1.48
C PHE A 35 4.77 -7.07 -2.56
N ARG A 36 5.10 -7.45 -3.79
CA ARG A 36 5.23 -6.56 -4.95
C ARG A 36 3.93 -5.81 -5.27
N GLN A 37 2.81 -6.49 -5.19
CA GLN A 37 1.51 -5.86 -5.39
C GLN A 37 1.18 -4.86 -4.29
N ALA A 38 1.51 -5.17 -3.05
CA ALA A 38 1.35 -4.26 -1.91
C ALA A 38 2.25 -3.01 -2.05
N GLU A 39 3.52 -3.19 -2.42
CA GLU A 39 4.45 -2.09 -2.72
C GLU A 39 3.89 -1.15 -3.79
N LYS A 40 3.43 -1.71 -4.90
CA LYS A 40 2.87 -0.94 -6.01
C LYS A 40 1.62 -0.16 -5.60
N THR A 41 0.72 -0.80 -4.88
CA THR A 41 -0.53 -0.17 -4.43
C THR A 41 -0.23 0.97 -3.45
N LEU A 42 0.67 0.73 -2.50
CA LEU A 42 1.10 1.73 -1.53
C LEU A 42 1.76 2.93 -2.22
N LEU A 43 2.70 2.67 -3.15
CA LEU A 43 3.38 3.71 -3.92
C LEU A 43 2.38 4.61 -4.63
N LEU A 44 1.41 4.01 -5.33
CA LEU A 44 0.40 4.76 -6.09
C LEU A 44 -0.51 5.58 -5.18
N GLN A 45 -0.93 5.04 -4.03
CA GLN A 45 -1.76 5.78 -3.07
C GLN A 45 -1.03 6.98 -2.47
N VAL A 46 0.21 6.78 -2.00
CA VAL A 46 0.98 7.86 -1.37
C VAL A 46 1.36 8.92 -2.40
N LEU A 47 1.71 8.49 -3.64
CA LEU A 47 1.99 9.41 -4.74
C LEU A 47 0.76 10.25 -5.11
N ASP A 48 -0.40 9.63 -5.27
CA ASP A 48 -1.64 10.33 -5.65
C ASP A 48 -2.01 11.39 -4.61
N GLN A 49 -1.94 11.05 -3.34
CA GLN A 49 -2.20 12.01 -2.27
C GLN A 49 -1.16 13.12 -2.23
N GLY A 50 0.13 12.77 -2.25
CA GLY A 50 1.22 13.74 -2.23
C GLY A 50 1.21 14.68 -3.43
N TRP A 51 0.82 14.17 -4.60
CA TRP A 51 0.69 14.98 -5.82
C TRP A 51 -0.47 15.97 -5.72
N LYS A 52 -1.63 15.56 -5.21
CA LYS A 52 -2.79 16.45 -4.99
C LYS A 52 -2.44 17.59 -4.04
N ASP A 53 -1.78 17.27 -2.93
CA ASP A 53 -1.35 18.25 -1.95
C ASP A 53 -0.31 19.22 -2.56
N HIS A 54 0.62 18.70 -3.35
CA HIS A 54 1.61 19.52 -4.06
C HIS A 54 0.98 20.50 -5.04
N LEU A 55 0.00 20.04 -5.85
CA LEU A 55 -0.72 20.92 -6.77
C LEU A 55 -1.46 22.05 -6.04
N LEU A 56 -2.05 21.76 -4.88
CA LEU A 56 -2.71 22.78 -4.04
C LEU A 56 -1.71 23.84 -3.55
N VAL A 57 -0.53 23.40 -3.09
CA VAL A 57 0.53 24.32 -2.63
C VAL A 57 1.08 25.14 -3.78
N LEU A 58 1.26 24.54 -4.97
CA LEU A 58 1.67 25.28 -6.17
C LEU A 58 0.66 26.34 -6.60
N ASP A 59 -0.66 26.07 -6.49
CA ASP A 59 -1.68 27.07 -6.80
C ASP A 59 -1.64 28.22 -5.79
N GLN A 60 -1.46 27.96 -4.51
CA GLN A 60 -1.25 28.98 -3.48
C GLN A 60 0.00 29.82 -3.75
N LEU A 61 1.13 29.17 -4.12
CA LEU A 61 2.34 29.87 -4.52
C LEU A 61 2.09 30.79 -5.71
N ARG A 62 1.41 30.30 -6.75
CA ARG A 62 1.07 31.06 -7.95
C ARG A 62 0.25 32.31 -7.64
N GLN A 63 -0.69 32.22 -6.69
CA GLN A 63 -1.52 33.36 -6.29
C GLN A 63 -0.72 34.40 -5.50
N SER A 64 0.26 33.99 -4.71
CA SER A 64 1.05 34.87 -3.83
C SER A 64 2.33 35.42 -4.47
N ILE A 65 2.85 34.77 -5.50
CA ILE A 65 4.17 35.09 -6.08
C ILE A 65 4.26 36.52 -6.63
N GLY A 66 3.15 37.06 -7.15
CA GLY A 66 3.09 38.44 -7.65
C GLY A 66 3.48 39.49 -6.64
N LEU A 67 3.26 39.24 -5.33
CA LEU A 67 3.64 40.13 -4.25
C LEU A 67 5.15 40.29 -4.09
N ARG A 68 5.94 39.32 -4.59
CA ARG A 68 7.43 39.39 -4.55
C ARG A 68 8.00 40.51 -5.41
N ALA A 69 7.23 41.00 -6.41
CA ALA A 69 7.63 42.15 -7.23
C ALA A 69 7.84 43.43 -6.39
N TYR A 70 7.09 43.61 -5.30
CA TYR A 70 7.27 44.74 -4.39
C TYR A 70 8.65 44.72 -3.69
N GLY A 71 9.25 43.51 -3.55
CA GLY A 71 10.59 43.32 -3.00
C GLY A 71 11.71 43.37 -4.06
N GLN A 72 11.48 43.94 -5.24
CA GLN A 72 12.42 44.01 -6.38
C GLN A 72 12.93 42.64 -6.84
N LYS A 73 12.20 41.58 -6.59
CA LYS A 73 12.48 40.23 -7.07
C LYS A 73 11.67 39.94 -8.32
N ASP A 74 12.26 39.21 -9.26
CA ASP A 74 11.53 38.74 -10.44
C ASP A 74 10.57 37.60 -10.04
N PRO A 75 9.25 37.80 -10.10
CA PRO A 75 8.28 36.80 -9.69
C PRO A 75 8.40 35.47 -10.44
N LEU A 76 8.81 35.49 -11.71
CA LEU A 76 8.95 34.29 -12.53
C LEU A 76 10.11 33.41 -12.03
N ASN A 77 11.24 34.03 -11.74
CA ASN A 77 12.42 33.32 -11.23
C ASN A 77 12.19 32.79 -9.83
N GLU A 78 11.53 33.58 -8.96
CA GLU A 78 11.16 33.13 -7.62
C GLU A 78 10.16 31.96 -7.70
N TYR A 79 9.14 32.02 -8.57
CA TYR A 79 8.22 30.90 -8.76
C TYR A 79 8.94 29.61 -9.19
N LYS A 80 9.85 29.71 -10.17
CA LYS A 80 10.62 28.53 -10.62
C LYS A 80 11.43 27.91 -9.51
N ARG A 81 12.11 28.73 -8.70
CA ARG A 81 12.92 28.25 -7.59
C ARG A 81 12.06 27.61 -6.51
N GLU A 82 11.05 28.32 -6.00
CA GLU A 82 10.20 27.83 -4.94
C GLU A 82 9.37 26.59 -5.36
N SER A 83 8.90 26.54 -6.60
CA SER A 83 8.18 25.37 -7.10
C SER A 83 9.07 24.13 -7.21
N PHE A 84 10.34 24.31 -7.54
CA PHE A 84 11.30 23.21 -7.58
C PHE A 84 11.61 22.70 -6.15
N GLU A 85 11.85 23.60 -5.20
CA GLU A 85 12.04 23.26 -3.79
C GLU A 85 10.83 22.47 -3.22
N LEU A 86 9.61 22.94 -3.51
CA LEU A 86 8.39 22.24 -3.10
C LEU A 86 8.26 20.85 -3.73
N PHE A 87 8.71 20.68 -4.98
CA PHE A 87 8.70 19.39 -5.65
C PHE A 87 9.71 18.42 -5.01
N GLU A 88 10.92 18.87 -4.71
CA GLU A 88 11.93 18.06 -4.02
C GLU A 88 11.43 17.64 -2.62
N ASP A 89 10.83 18.56 -1.87
CA ASP A 89 10.25 18.28 -0.56
C ASP A 89 9.12 17.22 -0.66
N MET A 90 8.28 17.30 -1.69
CA MET A 90 7.26 16.29 -1.95
C MET A 90 7.87 14.91 -2.19
N LEU A 91 8.91 14.83 -3.04
CA LEU A 91 9.61 13.57 -3.32
C LEU A 91 10.27 12.98 -2.07
N ASP A 92 10.86 13.81 -1.24
CA ASP A 92 11.48 13.37 0.02
C ASP A 92 10.46 12.87 1.03
N LYS A 93 9.31 13.55 1.15
CA LYS A 93 8.18 13.08 1.96
C LYS A 93 7.66 11.75 1.45
N LEU A 94 7.50 11.61 0.13
CA LEU A 94 7.07 10.36 -0.52
C LEU A 94 7.99 9.20 -0.14
N ARG A 95 9.31 9.36 -0.35
CA ARG A 95 10.32 8.35 -0.02
C ARG A 95 10.26 7.94 1.46
N LYS A 96 10.27 8.92 2.36
CA LYS A 96 10.21 8.68 3.82
C LYS A 96 8.93 7.95 4.22
N THR A 97 7.80 8.36 3.69
CA THR A 97 6.49 7.76 4.01
C THR A 97 6.42 6.31 3.54
N ILE A 98 6.81 6.03 2.29
CA ILE A 98 6.80 4.67 1.74
C ILE A 98 7.75 3.76 2.52
N THR A 99 8.98 4.21 2.76
CA THR A 99 9.96 3.43 3.54
C THR A 99 9.46 3.14 4.95
N SER A 100 8.89 4.15 5.62
CA SER A 100 8.32 3.97 6.96
C SER A 100 7.17 2.95 6.98
N ILE A 101 6.24 3.04 6.04
CA ILE A 101 5.11 2.11 5.98
C ILE A 101 5.60 0.70 5.65
N LEU A 102 6.45 0.52 4.63
CA LEU A 102 7.00 -0.78 4.26
C LEU A 102 7.83 -1.42 5.39
N SER A 103 8.54 -0.59 6.16
CA SER A 103 9.29 -1.06 7.33
C SER A 103 8.41 -1.53 8.48
N ASN A 104 7.18 -1.04 8.59
CA ASN A 104 6.27 -1.36 9.69
C ASN A 104 5.09 -2.25 9.27
N ILE A 105 4.96 -2.57 7.98
CA ILE A 105 3.85 -3.36 7.49
C ILE A 105 3.89 -4.78 8.08
N GLN A 106 2.83 -5.15 8.77
CA GLN A 106 2.58 -6.51 9.22
C GLN A 106 1.35 -6.99 8.45
N ILE A 107 1.56 -7.86 7.48
CA ILE A 107 0.44 -8.44 6.73
C ILE A 107 -0.12 -9.57 7.60
N GLU A 108 -1.26 -9.34 8.23
CA GLU A 108 -2.01 -10.37 8.95
C GLU A 108 -2.68 -11.32 7.94
N MET A 109 -1.93 -12.26 7.38
CA MET A 109 -2.48 -13.23 6.42
C MET A 109 -3.24 -14.38 7.09
N GLU A 110 -3.11 -14.56 8.41
CA GLU A 110 -3.67 -15.73 9.11
C GLU A 110 -5.19 -15.74 9.25
N LYS A 111 -5.88 -14.61 9.13
CA LYS A 111 -7.32 -14.58 9.43
C LYS A 111 -8.26 -14.76 8.23
N VAL A 112 -7.78 -14.59 7.01
CA VAL A 112 -8.63 -14.69 5.82
C VAL A 112 -8.83 -16.15 5.39
N SER A 113 -7.80 -17.00 5.50
CA SER A 113 -7.88 -18.41 5.12
C SER A 113 -8.71 -19.27 6.08
N GLU A 114 -8.73 -18.94 7.38
CA GLU A 114 -9.55 -19.70 8.35
C GLU A 114 -11.02 -19.31 8.32
N GLN A 115 -11.35 -18.06 7.97
CA GLN A 115 -12.75 -17.64 7.89
C GLN A 115 -13.45 -18.14 6.62
N GLU A 116 -12.77 -18.26 5.50
CA GLU A 116 -13.36 -18.87 4.29
C GLU A 116 -13.47 -20.38 4.43
N ASN A 117 -12.46 -21.07 4.95
CA ASN A 117 -12.54 -22.50 5.22
C ASN A 117 -13.57 -22.85 6.32
N SER A 118 -13.75 -22.01 7.32
CA SER A 118 -14.75 -22.23 8.36
C SER A 118 -16.19 -21.97 7.88
N ARG A 119 -16.39 -21.15 6.86
CA ARG A 119 -17.69 -20.96 6.21
C ARG A 119 -18.06 -22.11 5.28
N VAL A 120 -17.10 -22.70 4.58
CA VAL A 120 -17.30 -23.87 3.73
C VAL A 120 -17.55 -25.13 4.58
N SER A 121 -16.81 -25.33 5.69
CA SER A 121 -16.98 -26.49 6.56
C SER A 121 -18.27 -26.44 7.40
N LYS A 122 -18.76 -25.26 7.80
CA LYS A 122 -20.00 -25.12 8.58
C LYS A 122 -21.27 -25.42 7.77
N ASN A 123 -21.19 -25.42 6.44
CA ASN A 123 -22.33 -25.75 5.59
C ASN A 123 -22.47 -27.25 5.28
N LEU A 124 -21.49 -28.08 5.69
CA LEU A 124 -21.50 -29.52 5.43
C LEU A 124 -21.96 -30.38 6.61
N ASP A 125 -22.06 -29.79 7.82
CA ASP A 125 -22.31 -30.59 9.05
C ASP A 125 -23.61 -30.23 9.79
N SER A 126 -24.61 -29.73 9.10
CA SER A 126 -25.95 -29.70 9.64
C SER A 126 -26.85 -30.65 8.81
N GLY A 127 -27.10 -31.84 9.36
CA GLY A 127 -28.07 -32.82 8.87
C GLY A 127 -29.54 -32.31 8.77
N LYS A 128 -29.71 -31.06 8.31
CA LYS A 128 -31.00 -30.48 7.96
C LYS A 128 -31.42 -31.10 6.66
N LYS A 129 -32.44 -32.00 6.72
CA LYS A 129 -33.15 -32.51 5.55
C LYS A 129 -33.56 -31.34 4.66
N ILE A 130 -32.90 -31.23 3.49
CA ILE A 130 -33.22 -30.20 2.50
C ILE A 130 -34.71 -30.39 2.10
N GLN A 131 -35.51 -29.33 2.23
CA GLN A 131 -36.91 -29.38 1.84
C GLN A 131 -37.02 -29.59 0.34
N ARG A 132 -37.82 -30.56 -0.09
CA ARG A 132 -38.01 -30.94 -1.51
C ARG A 132 -38.37 -29.79 -2.43
N ASN A 133 -39.05 -28.76 -1.89
CA ASN A 133 -39.48 -27.58 -2.64
C ASN A 133 -38.53 -26.38 -2.55
N ALA A 134 -37.46 -26.43 -1.72
CA ALA A 134 -36.46 -25.36 -1.64
C ALA A 134 -35.59 -25.35 -2.91
N ILE A 135 -34.99 -24.18 -3.21
CA ILE A 135 -33.99 -24.06 -4.28
C ILE A 135 -32.81 -24.94 -3.90
N CYS A 136 -32.29 -25.70 -4.86
CA CYS A 136 -31.19 -26.64 -4.61
C CYS A 136 -29.95 -25.92 -4.14
N PRO A 137 -29.44 -26.21 -2.91
CA PRO A 137 -28.24 -25.58 -2.40
C PRO A 137 -26.94 -26.30 -2.82
N LEU A 138 -27.05 -27.44 -3.56
CA LEU A 138 -25.89 -28.25 -3.95
C LEU A 138 -25.40 -27.96 -5.37
N CYS A 139 -26.20 -27.29 -6.18
CA CYS A 139 -25.80 -26.87 -7.52
C CYS A 139 -26.51 -25.56 -7.84
N ASP A 140 -25.87 -24.53 -8.25
CA ASP A 140 -26.41 -23.19 -8.55
C ASP A 140 -27.37 -23.16 -9.76
N SER A 141 -28.15 -24.26 -9.98
CA SER A 141 -29.07 -24.38 -11.11
C SER A 141 -30.37 -23.56 -11.00
N GLY A 142 -30.63 -22.93 -9.83
CA GLY A 142 -31.86 -22.18 -9.56
C GLY A 142 -33.14 -23.04 -9.53
N LYS A 143 -33.04 -24.38 -9.70
CA LYS A 143 -34.17 -25.32 -9.70
C LYS A 143 -34.46 -25.81 -8.29
N LYS A 144 -35.75 -26.24 -8.07
CA LYS A 144 -36.12 -26.85 -6.79
C LYS A 144 -35.38 -28.18 -6.58
N TYR A 145 -34.99 -28.50 -5.32
CA TYR A 145 -34.20 -29.67 -4.97
C TYR A 145 -34.74 -30.97 -5.56
N LYS A 146 -36.07 -31.18 -5.54
CA LYS A 146 -36.75 -32.35 -6.14
C LYS A 146 -36.60 -32.48 -7.66
N HIS A 147 -36.28 -31.41 -8.37
CA HIS A 147 -36.07 -31.39 -9.83
C HIS A 147 -34.59 -31.26 -10.22
N CYS A 148 -33.69 -31.36 -9.25
CA CYS A 148 -32.23 -31.24 -9.41
C CYS A 148 -31.52 -32.41 -8.72
N CYS A 149 -30.69 -32.15 -7.74
CA CYS A 149 -29.89 -33.16 -7.04
C CYS A 149 -30.73 -34.11 -6.12
N GLY A 150 -31.95 -33.77 -5.81
CA GLY A 150 -32.87 -34.60 -5.02
C GLY A 150 -33.88 -35.41 -5.86
N ARG A 151 -33.61 -35.60 -7.15
CA ARG A 151 -34.43 -36.44 -8.02
C ARG A 151 -34.04 -37.91 -7.80
N LEU A 152 -34.91 -38.66 -7.09
CA LEU A 152 -34.87 -40.11 -6.98
C LEU A 152 -35.62 -40.72 -8.16
#